data_c9dda354bb18d499130d5c7b3eb95e7f
#
_entry.id   c9dda354bb18d499130d5c7b3eb95e7f
#
_cell.length_a   1.000
_cell.length_b   1.000
_cell.length_c   1.000
_cell.angle_alpha   90.00
_cell.angle_beta   90.00
_cell.angle_gamma   90.00
#
_symmetry.space_group_name_H-M   'P 1'
#
loop_
_entity.id
_entity.type
_entity.pdbx_description
1 polymer ?
#
loop_
_entity_poly.entity_id
_entity_poly.type
_entity_poly.pdbx_seq_one_letter_code
_entity_poly.pdbx_strand_id
1 'polypeptide(L)'
;MRNPEQVLNILAGHSNEPEYKYERLYRILFNEQMFFVAYQRMYAKPGNMTPGTDGKTEDEMSIDRINKLIESIKDETYSPNPTKRTYIPKKNGKMRPLGIPSFEDKLVQEVVRMVLEAIYEGHFEWTSHGFRPNRSCHTALKSLQNNFNGAKWFIEGDIKGFFDNIDHNVLIEIMKGRIADDRFLRLIRKFLNAGYMEEWQFNKTYSGTPQGGIISPILANIYLDKFDKYMDEYANKFNKGTARSRNKDICKLNSRVHYLKRRINEVEDVNVRTRMVEELHEKQKLILTMPSGNDMDVNFRRLKYVRYADDFLIGVIGTKNECETIKADITKFMQEKLRLEMSQEKTLITNAQDSAKFLGYEIYVRKDYATKRNSNGTVRRYFNGNVILHVSREVIKNKLLSLEAMKVVTKHGKETWVSKGRTYMIDNEAHEIVSQFNTEIRGFYNYYSIANNASALGRSFGCIMKFSMYKTLAQKLNMSVRKVIERYRKDNLFAVPFVNKGGETKYRVFYNEGYARKTDCETAPSDNLPYMFKTPSLSLIERLTTKTCELCGKHGEVVMHHVRTLKELKGKNDWERKMLYMHRKTLVVCAECNAKIQRCVK
;
A
#
# COMPACT_ATOMS: atom_id res chain seq x y z
N MET A 1 19.66 -0.89 -30.88
CA MET A 1 19.49 -1.74 -29.67
C MET A 1 18.05 -2.25 -29.61
N ARG A 2 17.79 -3.36 -28.88
CA ARG A 2 16.42 -3.90 -28.78
C ARG A 2 15.52 -2.97 -27.98
N ASN A 3 14.23 -2.92 -28.34
CA ASN A 3 13.22 -2.16 -27.58
C ASN A 3 13.18 -2.63 -26.10
N PRO A 4 13.15 -1.73 -25.11
CA PRO A 4 13.06 -2.05 -23.69
C PRO A 4 11.94 -3.05 -23.35
N GLU A 5 10.77 -2.90 -23.94
CA GLU A 5 9.63 -3.80 -23.71
C GLU A 5 9.95 -5.23 -24.17
N GLN A 6 10.58 -5.39 -25.32
CA GLN A 6 11.01 -6.72 -25.81
C GLN A 6 12.05 -7.34 -24.88
N VAL A 7 13.03 -6.55 -24.40
CA VAL A 7 14.06 -7.03 -23.47
C VAL A 7 13.42 -7.52 -22.17
N LEU A 8 12.54 -6.72 -21.57
CA LEU A 8 11.88 -7.06 -20.31
C LEU A 8 10.93 -8.25 -20.47
N ASN A 9 10.21 -8.37 -21.60
CA ASN A 9 9.33 -9.49 -21.88
C ASN A 9 10.12 -10.82 -22.04
N ILE A 10 11.29 -10.79 -22.68
CA ILE A 10 12.16 -11.96 -22.78
C ILE A 10 12.62 -12.42 -21.39
N LEU A 11 13.06 -11.49 -20.52
CA LEU A 11 13.44 -11.83 -19.15
C LEU A 11 12.27 -12.43 -18.37
N ALA A 12 11.09 -11.82 -18.47
CA ALA A 12 9.91 -12.28 -17.77
C ALA A 12 9.39 -13.64 -18.28
N GLY A 13 9.64 -13.98 -19.53
CA GLY A 13 9.30 -15.30 -20.10
C GLY A 13 9.90 -16.47 -19.32
N HIS A 14 11.09 -16.29 -18.78
CA HIS A 14 11.80 -17.31 -17.97
C HIS A 14 11.61 -17.16 -16.46
N SER A 15 10.81 -16.20 -16.01
CA SER A 15 10.67 -15.89 -14.57
C SER A 15 10.10 -17.05 -13.75
N ASN A 16 9.24 -17.86 -14.35
CA ASN A 16 8.61 -19.04 -13.72
C ASN A 16 9.46 -20.31 -13.80
N GLU A 17 10.62 -20.28 -14.47
CA GLU A 17 11.53 -21.42 -14.59
C GLU A 17 12.55 -21.36 -13.43
N PRO A 18 12.47 -22.22 -12.39
CA PRO A 18 13.31 -22.10 -11.20
C PRO A 18 14.80 -22.28 -11.48
N GLU A 19 15.15 -23.20 -12.41
CA GLU A 19 16.53 -23.55 -12.75
C GLU A 19 17.17 -22.61 -13.78
N TYR A 20 16.39 -21.70 -14.38
CA TYR A 20 16.91 -20.78 -15.38
C TYR A 20 17.87 -19.77 -14.77
N LYS A 21 19.08 -19.68 -15.35
CA LYS A 21 20.12 -18.72 -14.96
C LYS A 21 20.18 -17.56 -15.95
N TYR A 22 20.01 -16.36 -15.44
CA TYR A 22 20.12 -15.15 -16.25
C TYR A 22 21.57 -14.72 -16.41
N GLU A 23 22.01 -14.61 -17.66
CA GLU A 23 23.33 -14.17 -18.03
C GLU A 23 23.28 -12.80 -18.74
N ARG A 24 24.42 -12.12 -18.82
CA ARG A 24 24.61 -10.88 -19.60
C ARG A 24 23.63 -9.74 -19.26
N LEU A 25 23.12 -9.69 -18.04
CA LEU A 25 22.20 -8.65 -17.57
C LEU A 25 22.86 -7.27 -17.53
N TYR A 26 24.16 -7.22 -17.22
CA TYR A 26 24.90 -5.96 -17.17
C TYR A 26 24.89 -5.23 -18.51
N ARG A 27 24.86 -5.95 -19.64
CA ARG A 27 24.77 -5.35 -20.98
C ARG A 27 23.46 -4.62 -21.25
N ILE A 28 22.40 -4.92 -20.52
CA ILE A 28 21.11 -4.21 -20.64
C ILE A 28 21.27 -2.75 -20.20
N LEU A 29 22.18 -2.48 -19.26
CA LEU A 29 22.50 -1.14 -18.78
C LEU A 29 23.25 -0.28 -19.83
N PHE A 30 23.66 -0.85 -20.97
CA PHE A 30 24.24 -0.12 -22.09
C PHE A 30 23.17 0.40 -23.06
N ASN A 31 21.94 0.03 -22.83
CA ASN A 31 20.83 0.40 -23.71
C ASN A 31 20.24 1.75 -23.30
N GLU A 32 20.53 2.79 -24.08
CA GLU A 32 20.05 4.15 -23.91
C GLU A 32 18.52 4.23 -23.74
N GLN A 33 17.78 3.41 -24.49
CA GLN A 33 16.31 3.37 -24.41
C GLN A 33 15.79 2.94 -23.02
N MET A 34 16.54 2.10 -22.30
CA MET A 34 16.19 1.74 -20.91
C MET A 34 16.24 2.94 -19.99
N PHE A 35 17.24 3.83 -20.16
CA PHE A 35 17.36 5.08 -19.39
C PHE A 35 16.29 6.09 -19.78
N PHE A 36 15.91 6.15 -21.04
CA PHE A 36 14.80 7.00 -21.48
C PHE A 36 13.48 6.58 -20.83
N VAL A 37 13.19 5.30 -20.77
CA VAL A 37 12.03 4.77 -20.05
C VAL A 37 12.12 5.08 -18.55
N ALA A 38 13.28 4.88 -17.94
CA ALA A 38 13.50 5.19 -16.53
C ALA A 38 13.26 6.67 -16.23
N TYR A 39 13.83 7.57 -17.02
CA TYR A 39 13.63 9.01 -16.88
C TYR A 39 12.17 9.41 -17.05
N GLN A 40 11.48 8.91 -18.08
CA GLN A 40 10.07 9.18 -18.32
C GLN A 40 9.15 8.69 -17.16
N ARG A 41 9.51 7.59 -16.50
CA ARG A 41 8.79 7.10 -15.31
C ARG A 41 9.01 7.94 -14.07
N MET A 42 10.13 8.64 -14.01
CA MET A 42 10.57 9.33 -12.78
C MET A 42 10.26 10.83 -12.77
N TYR A 43 10.32 11.52 -13.91
CA TYR A 43 10.33 12.99 -14.01
C TYR A 43 9.18 13.71 -13.31
N ALA A 44 8.01 13.07 -13.18
CA ALA A 44 6.85 13.69 -12.56
C ALA A 44 6.86 13.68 -11.02
N LYS A 45 7.82 12.97 -10.41
CA LYS A 45 7.86 12.76 -8.95
C LYS A 45 8.54 13.94 -8.26
N PRO A 46 7.83 14.69 -7.36
CA PRO A 46 8.40 15.88 -6.71
C PRO A 46 9.69 15.63 -5.92
N GLY A 47 9.91 14.41 -5.45
CA GLY A 47 11.11 13.99 -4.72
C GLY A 47 12.39 14.01 -5.56
N ASN A 48 12.31 14.08 -6.89
CA ASN A 48 13.48 14.14 -7.76
C ASN A 48 14.10 15.53 -7.85
N MET A 49 13.34 16.57 -7.49
CA MET A 49 13.86 17.93 -7.29
C MET A 49 14.55 18.13 -5.92
N THR A 50 14.69 17.06 -5.12
CA THR A 50 15.48 17.11 -3.88
C THR A 50 16.88 16.60 -4.19
N PRO A 51 17.94 17.43 -3.99
CA PRO A 51 19.30 17.05 -4.34
C PRO A 51 19.82 15.94 -3.42
N GLY A 52 20.62 15.05 -3.99
CA GLY A 52 21.43 14.09 -3.25
C GLY A 52 22.66 14.77 -2.60
N THR A 53 23.68 13.97 -2.33
CA THR A 53 24.98 14.46 -1.79
C THR A 53 25.80 15.24 -2.81
N ASP A 54 25.59 14.98 -4.10
CA ASP A 54 26.24 15.66 -5.23
C ASP A 54 25.61 17.04 -5.56
N GLY A 55 24.55 17.42 -4.86
CA GLY A 55 23.82 18.66 -5.10
C GLY A 55 22.98 18.70 -6.39
N LYS A 56 23.01 17.63 -7.21
CA LYS A 56 22.29 17.56 -8.48
C LYS A 56 20.87 17.04 -8.30
N THR A 57 20.00 17.53 -9.19
CA THR A 57 18.59 17.10 -9.25
C THR A 57 18.26 16.59 -10.66
N GLU A 58 16.97 16.38 -10.94
CA GLU A 58 16.50 16.09 -12.30
C GLU A 58 16.57 17.31 -13.26
N ASP A 59 16.80 18.51 -12.73
CA ASP A 59 17.00 19.69 -13.55
C ASP A 59 18.27 19.56 -14.41
N GLU A 60 18.30 20.22 -15.56
CA GLU A 60 19.38 20.15 -16.54
C GLU A 60 19.63 18.76 -17.14
N MET A 61 18.61 17.87 -17.12
CA MET A 61 18.73 16.56 -17.75
C MET A 61 18.86 16.71 -19.28
N SER A 62 19.80 15.97 -19.84
CA SER A 62 20.08 15.94 -21.29
C SER A 62 20.42 14.51 -21.76
N ILE A 63 20.36 14.31 -23.06
CA ILE A 63 20.78 13.03 -23.68
C ILE A 63 22.27 12.79 -23.44
N ASP A 64 23.10 13.84 -23.52
CA ASP A 64 24.53 13.76 -23.25
C ASP A 64 24.82 13.32 -21.80
N ARG A 65 24.08 13.85 -20.83
CA ARG A 65 24.20 13.43 -19.42
C ARG A 65 23.88 11.94 -19.23
N ILE A 66 22.86 11.43 -19.94
CA ILE A 66 22.54 9.99 -19.93
C ILE A 66 23.67 9.18 -20.59
N ASN A 67 24.20 9.64 -21.72
CA ASN A 67 25.25 8.93 -22.43
C ASN A 67 26.55 8.87 -21.62
N LYS A 68 26.96 9.94 -20.96
CA LYS A 68 28.10 9.95 -20.03
C LYS A 68 27.93 8.96 -18.89
N LEU A 69 26.71 8.86 -18.34
CA LEU A 69 26.40 7.87 -17.33
C LEU A 69 26.51 6.43 -17.88
N ILE A 70 26.02 6.17 -19.07
CA ILE A 70 26.14 4.87 -19.72
C ILE A 70 27.60 4.50 -20.00
N GLU A 71 28.44 5.44 -20.46
CA GLU A 71 29.87 5.20 -20.67
C GLU A 71 30.56 4.81 -19.35
N SER A 72 30.33 5.53 -18.26
CA SER A 72 30.88 5.17 -16.95
C SER A 72 30.42 3.80 -16.43
N ILE A 73 29.25 3.33 -16.86
CA ILE A 73 28.79 1.96 -16.56
C ILE A 73 29.52 0.96 -17.45
N LYS A 74 29.74 1.23 -18.74
CA LYS A 74 30.44 0.34 -19.66
C LYS A 74 31.86 0.04 -19.23
N ASP A 75 32.59 1.07 -18.81
CA ASP A 75 34.00 0.96 -18.34
C ASP A 75 34.08 0.50 -16.87
N GLU A 76 32.97 0.26 -16.18
CA GLU A 76 32.87 -0.10 -14.76
C GLU A 76 33.40 0.97 -13.78
N THR A 77 33.67 2.18 -14.25
CA THR A 77 34.11 3.32 -13.42
C THR A 77 32.97 3.90 -12.58
N TYR A 78 31.73 3.62 -12.96
CA TYR A 78 30.55 4.06 -12.20
C TYR A 78 30.59 3.58 -10.76
N SER A 79 30.46 4.52 -9.84
CA SER A 79 30.31 4.27 -8.40
C SER A 79 29.17 5.11 -7.86
N PRO A 80 28.17 4.50 -7.19
CA PRO A 80 27.06 5.24 -6.59
C PRO A 80 27.57 6.21 -5.51
N ASN A 81 26.97 7.40 -5.45
CA ASN A 81 27.21 8.35 -4.38
C ASN A 81 26.60 7.87 -3.06
N PRO A 82 27.19 8.24 -1.90
CA PRO A 82 26.52 8.03 -0.62
C PRO A 82 25.16 8.72 -0.59
N THR A 83 24.15 8.08 0.01
CA THR A 83 22.82 8.69 0.12
C THR A 83 22.81 9.81 1.16
N LYS A 84 22.09 10.91 0.89
CA LYS A 84 21.89 11.98 1.87
C LYS A 84 20.86 11.54 2.90
N ARG A 85 21.24 11.44 4.19
CA ARG A 85 20.34 11.04 5.25
C ARG A 85 19.45 12.19 5.70
N THR A 86 18.15 11.92 5.84
CA THR A 86 17.14 12.82 6.39
C THR A 86 16.22 12.03 7.32
N TYR A 87 15.51 12.73 8.22
CA TYR A 87 14.63 12.08 9.18
C TYR A 87 13.19 12.51 9.02
N ILE A 88 12.28 11.53 9.02
CA ILE A 88 10.83 11.76 8.98
C ILE A 88 10.22 11.27 10.31
N PRO A 89 9.38 12.09 10.98
CA PRO A 89 8.75 11.69 12.24
C PRO A 89 7.75 10.54 12.02
N LYS A 90 7.85 9.49 12.86
CA LYS A 90 6.86 8.42 12.95
C LYS A 90 5.70 8.85 13.85
N LYS A 91 4.55 8.17 13.74
CA LYS A 91 3.36 8.41 14.58
C LYS A 91 3.61 8.26 16.09
N ASN A 92 4.62 7.49 16.48
CA ASN A 92 5.02 7.26 17.88
C ASN A 92 6.11 8.24 18.38
N GLY A 93 6.37 9.32 17.65
CA GLY A 93 7.39 10.31 18.00
C GLY A 93 8.83 9.91 17.66
N LYS A 94 9.11 8.65 17.32
CA LYS A 94 10.44 8.23 16.86
C LYS A 94 10.69 8.73 15.43
N MET A 95 11.93 8.98 15.10
CA MET A 95 12.35 9.39 13.77
C MET A 95 12.61 8.17 12.88
N ARG A 96 12.26 8.27 11.60
CA ARG A 96 12.60 7.29 10.56
C ARG A 96 13.70 7.87 9.70
N PRO A 97 14.89 7.24 9.61
CA PRO A 97 15.91 7.65 8.68
C PRO A 97 15.47 7.36 7.25
N LEU A 98 15.68 8.31 6.35
CA LEU A 98 15.42 8.20 4.91
C LEU A 98 16.70 8.55 4.17
N GLY A 99 17.16 7.70 3.25
CA GLY A 99 18.28 7.97 2.36
C GLY A 99 17.80 8.56 1.04
N ILE A 100 18.34 9.71 0.63
CA ILE A 100 18.05 10.34 -0.65
C ILE A 100 19.25 10.09 -1.57
N PRO A 101 19.15 9.18 -2.58
CA PRO A 101 20.18 8.98 -3.58
C PRO A 101 20.31 10.18 -4.52
N SER A 102 21.47 10.35 -5.15
CA SER A 102 21.69 11.27 -6.26
C SER A 102 20.76 10.95 -7.43
N PHE A 103 20.45 11.93 -8.26
CA PHE A 103 19.48 11.71 -9.35
C PHE A 103 19.98 10.69 -10.39
N GLU A 104 21.25 10.71 -10.72
CA GLU A 104 21.87 9.74 -11.62
C GLU A 104 21.81 8.31 -11.04
N ASP A 105 22.08 8.18 -9.73
CA ASP A 105 21.94 6.90 -9.04
C ASP A 105 20.48 6.39 -9.06
N LYS A 106 19.51 7.29 -8.89
CA LYS A 106 18.10 6.93 -9.04
C LYS A 106 17.77 6.40 -10.44
N LEU A 107 18.37 6.99 -11.51
CA LEU A 107 18.18 6.51 -12.89
C LEU A 107 18.72 5.09 -13.07
N VAL A 108 19.97 4.85 -12.64
CA VAL A 108 20.56 3.51 -12.72
C VAL A 108 19.76 2.51 -11.89
N GLN A 109 19.37 2.89 -10.67
CA GLN A 109 18.53 2.05 -9.82
C GLN A 109 17.17 1.73 -10.46
N GLU A 110 16.54 2.66 -11.21
CA GLU A 110 15.29 2.40 -11.89
C GLU A 110 15.47 1.39 -13.03
N VAL A 111 16.55 1.49 -13.81
CA VAL A 111 16.87 0.49 -14.85
C VAL A 111 17.09 -0.88 -14.21
N VAL A 112 17.92 -0.96 -13.16
CA VAL A 112 18.16 -2.20 -12.41
C VAL A 112 16.86 -2.76 -11.84
N ARG A 113 15.99 -1.91 -11.27
CA ARG A 113 14.67 -2.32 -10.75
C ARG A 113 13.80 -2.96 -11.83
N MET A 114 13.75 -2.35 -13.04
CA MET A 114 13.00 -2.92 -14.16
C MET A 114 13.49 -4.33 -14.55
N VAL A 115 14.81 -4.51 -14.58
CA VAL A 115 15.42 -5.83 -14.88
C VAL A 115 15.09 -6.85 -13.78
N LEU A 116 15.30 -6.49 -12.51
CA LEU A 116 15.01 -7.39 -11.38
C LEU A 116 13.52 -7.73 -11.29
N GLU A 117 12.64 -6.78 -11.54
CA GLU A 117 11.20 -7.01 -11.54
C GLU A 117 10.81 -8.00 -12.64
N ALA A 118 11.37 -7.89 -13.84
CA ALA A 118 11.15 -8.84 -14.92
C ALA A 118 11.62 -10.27 -14.56
N ILE A 119 12.73 -10.39 -13.84
CA ILE A 119 13.29 -11.69 -13.42
C ILE A 119 12.49 -12.34 -12.28
N TYR A 120 12.06 -11.54 -11.29
CA TYR A 120 11.56 -12.09 -10.03
C TYR A 120 10.04 -12.04 -9.86
N GLU A 121 9.30 -11.14 -10.57
CA GLU A 121 7.86 -10.96 -10.33
C GLU A 121 7.03 -12.24 -10.52
N GLY A 122 7.33 -13.03 -11.55
CA GLY A 122 6.66 -14.32 -11.78
C GLY A 122 7.09 -15.43 -10.82
N HIS A 123 8.21 -15.23 -10.10
CA HIS A 123 8.78 -16.21 -9.19
C HIS A 123 8.31 -16.02 -7.73
N PHE A 124 7.86 -14.82 -7.38
CA PHE A 124 7.38 -14.52 -6.03
C PHE A 124 6.08 -15.23 -5.70
N GLU A 125 5.99 -15.72 -4.47
CA GLU A 125 4.79 -16.36 -3.95
C GLU A 125 3.56 -15.42 -4.01
N TRP A 126 2.39 -16.03 -4.22
CA TRP A 126 1.11 -15.30 -4.26
C TRP A 126 0.74 -14.64 -2.93
N THR A 127 1.31 -15.11 -1.83
CA THR A 127 1.12 -14.61 -0.46
C THR A 127 1.83 -13.29 -0.18
N SER A 128 2.78 -12.89 -1.04
CA SER A 128 3.53 -11.63 -0.96
C SER A 128 2.85 -10.52 -1.74
N HIS A 129 2.53 -9.39 -1.07
CA HIS A 129 1.74 -8.29 -1.67
C HIS A 129 2.44 -6.93 -1.70
N GLY A 130 3.41 -6.66 -0.81
CA GLY A 130 4.06 -5.36 -0.71
C GLY A 130 4.98 -5.05 -1.88
N PHE A 131 4.94 -3.82 -2.40
CA PHE A 131 5.86 -3.31 -3.43
C PHE A 131 5.88 -4.11 -4.74
N ARG A 132 4.80 -4.77 -5.09
CA ARG A 132 4.68 -5.57 -6.32
C ARG A 132 3.67 -4.95 -7.28
N PRO A 133 3.88 -5.08 -8.62
CA PRO A 133 2.91 -4.64 -9.61
C PRO A 133 1.52 -5.28 -9.39
N ASN A 134 0.47 -4.51 -9.60
CA ASN A 134 -0.92 -4.95 -9.46
C ASN A 134 -1.29 -5.52 -8.09
N ARG A 135 -0.48 -5.27 -7.05
CA ARG A 135 -0.73 -5.66 -5.67
C ARG A 135 -0.75 -4.44 -4.76
N SER A 136 -1.52 -4.53 -3.67
CA SER A 136 -1.74 -3.42 -2.76
C SER A 136 -2.07 -3.92 -1.34
N CYS A 137 -2.19 -3.02 -0.38
CA CYS A 137 -2.74 -3.35 0.93
C CYS A 137 -4.12 -4.02 0.82
N HIS A 138 -4.95 -3.56 -0.12
CA HIS A 138 -6.28 -4.15 -0.33
C HIS A 138 -6.21 -5.58 -0.86
N THR A 139 -5.27 -5.91 -1.75
CA THR A 139 -5.11 -7.29 -2.22
C THR A 139 -4.66 -8.24 -1.10
N ALA A 140 -3.78 -7.78 -0.20
CA ALA A 140 -3.37 -8.53 0.99
C ALA A 140 -4.56 -8.76 1.94
N LEU A 141 -5.31 -7.71 2.25
CA LEU A 141 -6.50 -7.78 3.12
C LEU A 141 -7.61 -8.65 2.52
N LYS A 142 -7.79 -8.62 1.20
CA LYS A 142 -8.74 -9.49 0.51
C LYS A 142 -8.29 -10.96 0.56
N SER A 143 -6.99 -11.22 0.40
CA SER A 143 -6.42 -12.55 0.60
C SER A 143 -6.71 -13.09 2.00
N LEU A 144 -6.59 -12.25 3.05
CA LEU A 144 -6.99 -12.60 4.40
C LEU A 144 -8.47 -12.98 4.49
N GLN A 145 -9.38 -12.13 3.98
CA GLN A 145 -10.81 -12.40 4.01
C GLN A 145 -11.22 -13.70 3.32
N ASN A 146 -10.51 -14.08 2.26
CA ASN A 146 -10.83 -15.27 1.49
C ASN A 146 -10.25 -16.55 2.10
N ASN A 147 -9.03 -16.48 2.65
CA ASN A 147 -8.24 -17.67 2.97
C ASN A 147 -8.15 -17.99 4.46
N PHE A 148 -8.36 -17.03 5.38
CA PHE A 148 -8.18 -17.21 6.82
C PHE A 148 -9.45 -17.59 7.57
N ASN A 149 -10.49 -17.97 6.83
CA ASN A 149 -11.77 -18.34 7.41
C ASN A 149 -11.62 -19.52 8.40
N GLY A 150 -12.20 -19.35 9.57
CA GLY A 150 -12.19 -20.35 10.64
C GLY A 150 -10.88 -20.45 11.41
N ALA A 151 -9.92 -19.55 11.21
CA ALA A 151 -8.73 -19.46 12.04
C ALA A 151 -9.10 -19.32 13.52
N LYS A 152 -8.30 -19.92 14.40
CA LYS A 152 -8.45 -19.86 15.86
C LYS A 152 -7.45 -18.91 16.50
N TRP A 153 -6.29 -18.78 15.86
CA TRP A 153 -5.19 -17.95 16.31
C TRP A 153 -4.64 -17.16 15.15
N PHE A 154 -4.19 -15.96 15.45
CA PHE A 154 -3.34 -15.16 14.58
C PHE A 154 -1.94 -15.06 15.20
N ILE A 155 -0.90 -15.17 14.35
CA ILE A 155 0.46 -14.81 14.72
C ILE A 155 0.78 -13.55 13.91
N GLU A 156 0.87 -12.42 14.61
CA GLU A 156 1.28 -11.13 14.06
C GLU A 156 2.81 -11.11 14.04
N GLY A 157 3.43 -10.85 12.90
CA GLY A 157 4.88 -10.85 12.77
C GLY A 157 5.42 -9.52 12.25
N ASP A 158 6.46 -9.00 12.92
CA ASP A 158 7.19 -7.79 12.56
C ASP A 158 8.69 -8.06 12.67
N ILE A 159 9.44 -7.71 11.63
CA ILE A 159 10.89 -7.88 11.59
C ILE A 159 11.54 -6.60 12.10
N LYS A 160 12.42 -6.73 13.09
CA LYS A 160 13.08 -5.59 13.72
C LYS A 160 14.03 -4.90 12.76
N GLY A 161 13.73 -3.64 12.41
CA GLY A 161 14.60 -2.82 11.57
C GLY A 161 14.96 -3.47 10.22
N PHE A 162 14.01 -4.13 9.58
CA PHE A 162 14.24 -5.00 8.42
C PHE A 162 15.16 -4.38 7.36
N PHE A 163 14.82 -3.17 6.86
CA PHE A 163 15.61 -2.51 5.81
C PHE A 163 17.05 -2.17 6.25
N ASP A 164 17.27 -1.98 7.54
CA ASP A 164 18.60 -1.63 8.09
C ASP A 164 19.43 -2.90 8.41
N ASN A 165 18.80 -4.09 8.47
CA ASN A 165 19.40 -5.35 8.89
C ASN A 165 19.54 -6.40 7.78
N ILE A 166 19.21 -6.07 6.53
CA ILE A 166 19.44 -6.99 5.40
C ILE A 166 20.92 -7.30 5.27
N ASP A 167 21.32 -8.57 5.41
CA ASP A 167 22.71 -9.00 5.21
C ASP A 167 23.06 -9.00 3.72
N HIS A 168 24.06 -8.19 3.34
CA HIS A 168 24.46 -8.02 1.93
C HIS A 168 24.95 -9.33 1.31
N ASN A 169 25.64 -10.18 2.09
CA ASN A 169 26.19 -11.42 1.56
C ASN A 169 25.06 -12.43 1.31
N VAL A 170 24.14 -12.56 2.28
CA VAL A 170 22.96 -13.43 2.14
C VAL A 170 22.12 -12.98 0.92
N LEU A 171 21.89 -11.68 0.75
CA LEU A 171 21.16 -11.16 -0.41
C LEU A 171 21.84 -11.53 -1.73
N ILE A 172 23.13 -11.30 -1.86
CA ILE A 172 23.89 -11.62 -3.07
C ILE A 172 23.88 -13.14 -3.34
N GLU A 173 24.01 -13.99 -2.32
CA GLU A 173 23.91 -15.45 -2.48
C GLU A 173 22.50 -15.89 -2.93
N ILE A 174 21.44 -15.27 -2.41
CA ILE A 174 20.08 -15.50 -2.90
C ILE A 174 19.97 -15.13 -4.39
N MET A 175 20.54 -13.98 -4.77
CA MET A 175 20.49 -13.52 -6.17
C MET A 175 21.30 -14.40 -7.12
N LYS A 176 22.45 -14.92 -6.70
CA LYS A 176 23.27 -15.89 -7.46
C LYS A 176 22.47 -17.18 -7.77
N GLY A 177 21.48 -17.50 -6.97
CA GLY A 177 20.54 -18.57 -7.27
C GLY A 177 19.93 -18.46 -8.66
N ARG A 178 19.69 -17.26 -9.19
CA ARG A 178 19.09 -17.01 -10.50
C ARG A 178 19.93 -16.17 -11.46
N ILE A 179 20.89 -15.41 -10.98
CA ILE A 179 21.71 -14.48 -11.76
C ILE A 179 23.14 -15.01 -11.84
N ALA A 180 23.58 -15.33 -13.06
CA ALA A 180 24.94 -15.79 -13.36
C ALA A 180 25.82 -14.68 -13.98
N ASP A 181 25.49 -13.40 -13.75
CA ASP A 181 26.24 -12.23 -14.21
C ASP A 181 26.91 -11.52 -13.04
N ASP A 182 28.19 -11.81 -12.82
CA ASP A 182 28.98 -11.23 -11.73
C ASP A 182 29.13 -9.69 -11.83
N ARG A 183 29.17 -9.13 -13.05
CA ARG A 183 29.22 -7.68 -13.26
C ARG A 183 27.96 -7.01 -12.72
N PHE A 184 26.81 -7.61 -13.00
CA PHE A 184 25.53 -7.12 -12.50
C PHE A 184 25.44 -7.23 -10.96
N LEU A 185 25.88 -8.36 -10.40
CA LEU A 185 25.90 -8.55 -8.94
C LEU A 185 26.89 -7.60 -8.24
N ARG A 186 28.05 -7.31 -8.87
CA ARG A 186 29.00 -6.29 -8.36
C ARG A 186 28.36 -4.90 -8.33
N LEU A 187 27.57 -4.53 -9.33
CA LEU A 187 26.84 -3.26 -9.34
C LEU A 187 25.83 -3.18 -8.18
N ILE A 188 25.06 -4.26 -7.96
CA ILE A 188 24.15 -4.33 -6.80
C ILE A 188 24.93 -4.14 -5.49
N ARG A 189 26.07 -4.81 -5.36
CA ARG A 189 26.94 -4.66 -4.17
C ARG A 189 27.49 -3.24 -4.01
N LYS A 190 27.83 -2.55 -5.12
CA LYS A 190 28.20 -1.14 -5.08
C LYS A 190 27.08 -0.27 -4.47
N PHE A 191 25.81 -0.47 -4.87
CA PHE A 191 24.67 0.24 -4.28
C PHE A 191 24.47 -0.06 -2.80
N LEU A 192 24.61 -1.31 -2.38
CA LEU A 192 24.49 -1.70 -0.97
C LEU A 192 25.59 -1.09 -0.10
N ASN A 193 26.78 -0.94 -0.63
CA ASN A 193 27.97 -0.43 0.07
C ASN A 193 28.18 1.09 -0.07
N ALA A 194 27.33 1.80 -0.82
CA ALA A 194 27.50 3.23 -1.11
C ALA A 194 27.54 4.13 0.14
N GLY A 195 27.00 3.67 1.27
CA GLY A 195 26.98 4.43 2.50
C GLY A 195 25.97 5.57 2.52
N TYR A 196 26.08 6.40 3.55
CA TYR A 196 25.26 7.60 3.67
C TYR A 196 26.02 8.75 4.31
N MET A 197 25.60 9.97 3.98
CA MET A 197 26.08 11.21 4.57
C MET A 197 25.06 11.73 5.59
N GLU A 198 25.53 11.95 6.81
CA GLU A 198 24.75 12.52 7.90
C GLU A 198 25.60 13.61 8.58
N GLU A 199 25.06 14.80 8.73
CA GLU A 199 25.76 15.96 9.34
C GLU A 199 27.17 16.19 8.72
N TRP A 200 27.29 16.02 7.40
CA TRP A 200 28.54 16.13 6.62
C TRP A 200 29.58 15.04 6.91
N GLN A 201 29.22 14.01 7.69
CA GLN A 201 30.09 12.85 7.95
C GLN A 201 29.66 11.66 7.09
N PHE A 202 30.64 10.99 6.49
CA PHE A 202 30.40 9.74 5.75
C PHE A 202 30.30 8.57 6.72
N ASN A 203 29.24 7.79 6.54
CA ASN A 203 29.00 6.58 7.29
C ASN A 203 28.93 5.39 6.33
N LYS A 204 29.76 4.39 6.57
CA LYS A 204 29.79 3.17 5.78
C LYS A 204 28.61 2.26 6.13
N THR A 205 27.99 1.66 5.11
CA THR A 205 26.90 0.71 5.30
C THR A 205 27.44 -0.71 5.25
N TYR A 206 27.34 -1.45 6.36
CA TYR A 206 27.74 -2.86 6.45
C TYR A 206 26.57 -3.82 6.29
N SER A 207 25.35 -3.36 6.52
CA SER A 207 24.09 -4.07 6.35
C SER A 207 23.01 -3.10 5.92
N GLY A 208 21.90 -3.64 5.42
CA GLY A 208 20.72 -2.89 5.05
C GLY A 208 20.74 -2.31 3.65
N THR A 209 19.55 -1.87 3.25
CA THR A 209 19.32 -1.11 2.03
C THR A 209 18.82 0.28 2.40
N PRO A 210 19.28 1.37 1.75
CA PRO A 210 18.84 2.71 2.09
C PRO A 210 17.31 2.82 2.00
N GLN A 211 16.65 3.18 3.11
CA GLN A 211 15.22 3.48 3.09
C GLN A 211 14.99 4.72 2.21
N GLY A 212 14.41 4.53 1.02
CA GLY A 212 14.24 5.58 0.00
C GLY A 212 14.99 5.32 -1.30
N GLY A 213 15.85 4.30 -1.38
CA GLY A 213 16.41 3.80 -2.63
C GLY A 213 15.35 3.16 -3.51
N ILE A 214 15.45 3.33 -4.83
CA ILE A 214 14.45 2.83 -5.79
C ILE A 214 14.48 1.30 -5.88
N ILE A 215 15.66 0.69 -5.74
CA ILE A 215 15.82 -0.78 -5.77
C ILE A 215 15.53 -1.43 -4.41
N SER A 216 15.53 -0.70 -3.31
CA SER A 216 15.38 -1.29 -1.96
C SER A 216 14.11 -2.13 -1.80
N PRO A 217 12.93 -1.74 -2.31
CA PRO A 217 11.73 -2.56 -2.21
C PRO A 217 11.80 -3.91 -2.93
N ILE A 218 12.39 -3.96 -4.14
CA ILE A 218 12.52 -5.22 -4.88
C ILE A 218 13.58 -6.13 -4.24
N LEU A 219 14.70 -5.57 -3.76
CA LEU A 219 15.71 -6.34 -3.03
C LEU A 219 15.15 -6.92 -1.72
N ALA A 220 14.31 -6.16 -1.03
CA ALA A 220 13.57 -6.63 0.15
C ALA A 220 12.67 -7.82 -0.17
N ASN A 221 11.93 -7.78 -1.27
CA ASN A 221 11.09 -8.89 -1.70
C ASN A 221 11.92 -10.12 -2.12
N ILE A 222 13.05 -9.93 -2.84
CA ILE A 222 13.97 -11.02 -3.20
C ILE A 222 14.52 -11.70 -1.94
N TYR A 223 14.87 -10.92 -0.91
CA TYR A 223 15.38 -11.44 0.35
C TYR A 223 14.34 -12.27 1.10
N LEU A 224 13.11 -11.75 1.21
CA LEU A 224 12.01 -12.39 1.93
C LEU A 224 11.30 -13.49 1.13
N ASP A 225 11.59 -13.66 -0.16
CA ASP A 225 11.07 -14.78 -0.96
C ASP A 225 11.48 -16.14 -0.38
N LYS A 226 12.67 -16.22 0.22
CA LYS A 226 13.11 -17.42 0.96
C LYS A 226 12.21 -17.73 2.15
N PHE A 227 11.72 -16.69 2.83
CA PHE A 227 10.77 -16.86 3.92
C PHE A 227 9.39 -17.23 3.40
N ASP A 228 8.92 -16.62 2.31
CA ASP A 228 7.64 -16.96 1.72
C ASP A 228 7.58 -18.43 1.30
N LYS A 229 8.64 -18.96 0.68
CA LYS A 229 8.78 -20.38 0.31
C LYS A 229 8.85 -21.30 1.51
N TYR A 230 9.63 -20.92 2.53
CA TYR A 230 9.65 -21.66 3.79
C TYR A 230 8.26 -21.77 4.42
N MET A 231 7.49 -20.68 4.40
CA MET A 231 6.13 -20.67 4.93
C MET A 231 5.16 -21.53 4.12
N ASP A 232 5.31 -21.60 2.79
CA ASP A 232 4.51 -22.50 1.95
C ASP A 232 4.83 -23.97 2.26
N GLU A 233 6.10 -24.34 2.32
CA GLU A 233 6.52 -25.69 2.72
C GLU A 233 6.05 -26.04 4.13
N TYR A 234 6.16 -25.12 5.07
CA TYR A 234 5.72 -25.29 6.44
C TYR A 234 4.20 -25.51 6.51
N ALA A 235 3.43 -24.70 5.76
CA ALA A 235 1.99 -24.85 5.66
C ALA A 235 1.60 -26.21 5.08
N ASN A 236 2.29 -26.69 4.06
CA ASN A 236 2.02 -27.98 3.43
C ASN A 236 2.26 -29.14 4.40
N LYS A 237 3.30 -29.07 5.27
CA LYS A 237 3.59 -30.06 6.31
C LYS A 237 2.60 -30.00 7.47
N PHE A 238 2.17 -28.79 7.86
CA PHE A 238 1.28 -28.55 9.00
C PHE A 238 -0.18 -28.91 8.70
N ASN A 239 -0.64 -28.68 7.45
CA ASN A 239 -2.02 -28.88 7.04
C ASN A 239 -2.43 -30.35 7.08
N LYS A 240 -3.54 -30.67 7.80
CA LYS A 240 -4.07 -32.04 7.95
C LYS A 240 -5.57 -32.07 7.69
N GLY A 241 -6.05 -33.18 7.14
CA GLY A 241 -7.46 -33.46 6.89
C GLY A 241 -8.04 -32.63 5.74
N THR A 242 -9.16 -33.04 5.17
CA THR A 242 -9.88 -32.33 4.09
C THR A 242 -10.98 -31.43 4.63
N ALA A 243 -11.70 -31.88 5.67
CA ALA A 243 -12.79 -31.16 6.31
C ALA A 243 -12.81 -31.42 7.82
N ARG A 244 -13.37 -30.47 8.58
CA ARG A 244 -13.63 -30.68 10.01
C ARG A 244 -14.67 -31.77 10.22
N SER A 245 -14.51 -32.59 11.26
CA SER A 245 -15.54 -33.51 11.71
C SER A 245 -16.82 -32.73 12.11
N ARG A 246 -17.97 -33.30 11.81
CA ARG A 246 -19.25 -32.72 12.23
C ARG A 246 -19.41 -32.84 13.74
N ASN A 247 -20.04 -31.89 14.36
CA ASN A 247 -20.44 -31.95 15.76
C ASN A 247 -21.41 -33.13 15.96
N LYS A 248 -21.02 -34.12 16.79
CA LYS A 248 -21.81 -35.35 17.06
C LYS A 248 -23.21 -35.01 17.59
N ASP A 249 -23.34 -33.98 18.43
CA ASP A 249 -24.64 -33.61 19.01
C ASP A 249 -25.56 -33.00 17.96
N ILE A 250 -25.02 -32.17 17.06
CA ILE A 250 -25.79 -31.67 15.90
C ILE A 250 -26.21 -32.82 14.98
N CYS A 251 -25.36 -33.81 14.77
CA CYS A 251 -25.77 -34.99 13.98
C CYS A 251 -26.95 -35.72 14.61
N LYS A 252 -26.93 -35.95 15.93
CA LYS A 252 -28.05 -36.54 16.66
C LYS A 252 -29.33 -35.69 16.56
N LEU A 253 -29.20 -34.37 16.76
CA LEU A 253 -30.33 -33.45 16.65
C LEU A 253 -30.90 -33.42 15.24
N ASN A 254 -30.09 -33.40 14.21
CA ASN A 254 -30.56 -33.44 12.82
C ASN A 254 -31.26 -34.76 12.49
N SER A 255 -30.75 -35.89 12.96
CA SER A 255 -31.42 -37.19 12.80
C SER A 255 -32.79 -37.17 13.47
N ARG A 256 -32.90 -36.62 14.70
CA ARG A 256 -34.17 -36.50 15.41
C ARG A 256 -35.15 -35.54 14.68
N VAL A 257 -34.68 -34.40 14.19
CA VAL A 257 -35.47 -33.46 13.38
C VAL A 257 -35.99 -34.13 12.10
N HIS A 258 -35.16 -34.95 11.45
CA HIS A 258 -35.57 -35.67 10.24
C HIS A 258 -36.65 -36.72 10.56
N TYR A 259 -36.45 -37.49 11.64
CA TYR A 259 -37.43 -38.42 12.14
C TYR A 259 -38.77 -37.76 12.46
N LEU A 260 -38.77 -36.67 13.25
CA LEU A 260 -39.97 -35.94 13.62
C LEU A 260 -40.74 -35.40 12.38
N LYS A 261 -40.01 -34.81 11.42
CA LYS A 261 -40.63 -34.32 10.16
C LYS A 261 -41.35 -35.41 9.37
N ARG A 262 -40.81 -36.62 9.36
CA ARG A 262 -41.45 -37.75 8.69
C ARG A 262 -42.65 -38.25 9.47
N ARG A 263 -42.54 -38.46 10.79
CA ARG A 263 -43.62 -39.01 11.63
C ARG A 263 -44.79 -38.05 11.80
N ILE A 264 -44.61 -36.76 11.86
CA ILE A 264 -45.69 -35.74 11.97
C ILE A 264 -46.72 -35.88 10.84
N ASN A 265 -46.29 -36.33 9.66
CA ASN A 265 -47.21 -36.54 8.52
C ASN A 265 -47.96 -37.88 8.57
N GLU A 266 -47.48 -38.85 9.39
CA GLU A 266 -48.02 -40.17 9.50
C GLU A 266 -48.94 -40.36 10.74
N VAL A 267 -48.89 -39.42 11.72
CA VAL A 267 -49.67 -39.50 12.97
C VAL A 267 -51.01 -38.81 12.83
N GLU A 268 -52.11 -39.55 13.10
CA GLU A 268 -53.50 -39.04 13.04
C GLU A 268 -53.91 -38.35 14.34
N ASP A 269 -53.38 -38.79 15.51
CA ASP A 269 -53.71 -38.20 16.81
C ASP A 269 -53.19 -36.76 16.93
N VAL A 270 -54.12 -35.82 17.07
CA VAL A 270 -53.88 -34.37 17.11
C VAL A 270 -52.98 -33.98 18.31
N ASN A 271 -53.17 -34.59 19.49
CA ASN A 271 -52.39 -34.26 20.67
C ASN A 271 -50.94 -34.73 20.54
N VAL A 272 -50.74 -35.94 19.99
CA VAL A 272 -49.40 -36.48 19.72
C VAL A 272 -48.69 -35.67 18.64
N ARG A 273 -49.40 -35.31 17.61
CA ARG A 273 -48.91 -34.46 16.52
C ARG A 273 -48.44 -33.09 17.03
N THR A 274 -49.24 -32.44 17.88
CA THR A 274 -48.92 -31.13 18.47
C THR A 274 -47.61 -31.20 19.30
N ARG A 275 -47.48 -32.19 20.16
CA ARG A 275 -46.25 -32.40 20.94
C ARG A 275 -45.02 -32.63 20.05
N MET A 276 -45.18 -33.41 18.97
CA MET A 276 -44.07 -33.63 18.01
C MET A 276 -43.68 -32.34 17.26
N VAL A 277 -44.61 -31.44 16.97
CA VAL A 277 -44.35 -30.13 16.35
C VAL A 277 -43.60 -29.22 17.33
N GLU A 278 -44.00 -29.22 18.58
CA GLU A 278 -43.30 -28.46 19.64
C GLU A 278 -41.85 -28.96 19.82
N GLU A 279 -41.66 -30.29 19.93
CA GLU A 279 -40.33 -30.89 20.01
C GLU A 279 -39.50 -30.55 18.75
N LEU A 280 -40.09 -30.59 17.57
CA LEU A 280 -39.41 -30.20 16.33
C LEU A 280 -38.89 -28.78 16.38
N HIS A 281 -39.70 -27.83 16.83
CA HIS A 281 -39.34 -26.43 16.96
C HIS A 281 -38.20 -26.21 17.99
N GLU A 282 -38.30 -26.90 19.14
CA GLU A 282 -37.23 -26.84 20.16
C GLU A 282 -35.91 -27.36 19.63
N LYS A 283 -35.89 -28.53 18.97
CA LYS A 283 -34.67 -29.10 18.39
C LYS A 283 -34.08 -28.19 17.29
N GLN A 284 -34.95 -27.59 16.46
CA GLN A 284 -34.52 -26.64 15.44
C GLN A 284 -33.91 -25.36 16.05
N LYS A 285 -34.47 -24.83 17.15
CA LYS A 285 -33.88 -23.71 17.88
C LYS A 285 -32.50 -24.09 18.45
N LEU A 286 -32.41 -25.28 19.06
CA LEU A 286 -31.17 -25.78 19.67
C LEU A 286 -30.04 -25.93 18.62
N ILE A 287 -30.36 -26.48 17.44
CA ILE A 287 -29.41 -26.57 16.31
C ILE A 287 -28.86 -25.21 15.92
N LEU A 288 -29.66 -24.15 16.01
CA LEU A 288 -29.21 -22.80 15.67
C LEU A 288 -28.22 -22.20 16.69
N THR A 289 -28.15 -22.72 17.92
CA THR A 289 -27.23 -22.25 18.95
C THR A 289 -25.88 -22.98 18.97
N MET A 290 -25.76 -24.10 18.25
CA MET A 290 -24.57 -24.96 18.31
C MET A 290 -23.69 -24.85 17.05
N PRO A 291 -22.35 -24.95 17.15
CA PRO A 291 -21.47 -24.98 15.97
C PRO A 291 -21.66 -26.29 15.18
N SER A 292 -21.77 -26.20 13.86
CA SER A 292 -22.01 -27.36 12.98
C SER A 292 -20.80 -28.29 12.85
N GLY A 293 -19.58 -27.78 13.00
CA GLY A 293 -18.34 -28.53 12.97
C GLY A 293 -17.71 -28.58 14.35
N ASN A 294 -16.82 -29.54 14.55
CA ASN A 294 -15.97 -29.59 15.74
C ASN A 294 -14.88 -28.52 15.63
N ASP A 295 -14.96 -27.52 16.49
CA ASP A 295 -14.04 -26.38 16.48
C ASP A 295 -12.59 -26.75 16.81
N MET A 296 -12.38 -27.83 17.60
CA MET A 296 -11.08 -28.30 18.05
C MET A 296 -10.75 -29.70 17.53
N ASP A 297 -11.14 -29.99 16.27
CA ASP A 297 -10.85 -31.25 15.62
C ASP A 297 -9.33 -31.48 15.51
N VAL A 298 -8.83 -32.50 16.17
CA VAL A 298 -7.40 -32.88 16.20
C VAL A 298 -6.89 -33.28 14.82
N ASN A 299 -7.78 -33.79 13.96
CA ASN A 299 -7.43 -34.28 12.62
C ASN A 299 -7.55 -33.18 11.54
N PHE A 300 -7.91 -31.97 11.94
CA PHE A 300 -8.02 -30.83 11.00
C PHE A 300 -7.13 -29.68 11.44
N ARG A 301 -6.07 -29.45 10.67
CA ARG A 301 -5.12 -28.36 10.89
C ARG A 301 -4.99 -27.54 9.62
N ARG A 302 -4.90 -26.23 9.77
CA ARG A 302 -4.63 -25.28 8.67
C ARG A 302 -3.70 -24.18 9.15
N LEU A 303 -2.73 -23.88 8.31
CA LEU A 303 -1.90 -22.69 8.40
C LEU A 303 -2.07 -21.91 7.11
N LYS A 304 -2.34 -20.63 7.22
CA LYS A 304 -2.41 -19.67 6.12
C LYS A 304 -1.54 -18.46 6.45
N TYR A 305 -0.88 -17.94 5.43
CA TYR A 305 0.12 -16.90 5.54
C TYR A 305 -0.14 -15.79 4.53
N VAL A 306 0.13 -14.55 4.90
CA VAL A 306 0.12 -13.39 4.00
C VAL A 306 1.17 -12.39 4.49
N ARG A 307 1.89 -11.75 3.55
CA ARG A 307 2.92 -10.76 3.83
C ARG A 307 2.71 -9.49 3.02
N TYR A 308 2.98 -8.35 3.66
CA TYR A 308 3.08 -7.07 3.01
C TYR A 308 4.37 -6.36 3.45
N ALA A 309 5.38 -6.35 2.60
CA ALA A 309 6.76 -5.93 2.94
C ALA A 309 7.33 -6.75 4.12
N ASP A 310 7.66 -6.09 5.22
CA ASP A 310 8.16 -6.67 6.46
C ASP A 310 7.06 -7.12 7.44
N ASP A 311 5.84 -6.62 7.28
CA ASP A 311 4.68 -7.04 8.08
C ASP A 311 4.07 -8.34 7.53
N PHE A 312 3.79 -9.32 8.39
CA PHE A 312 3.09 -10.52 7.99
C PHE A 312 2.08 -11.01 9.03
N LEU A 313 1.08 -11.76 8.57
CA LEU A 313 0.06 -12.36 9.41
C LEU A 313 -0.11 -13.84 9.05
N ILE A 314 -0.16 -14.68 10.09
CA ILE A 314 -0.41 -16.11 9.96
C ILE A 314 -1.71 -16.44 10.67
N GLY A 315 -2.63 -17.14 9.99
CA GLY A 315 -3.86 -17.67 10.58
C GLY A 315 -3.74 -19.18 10.80
N VAL A 316 -4.00 -19.61 12.02
CA VAL A 316 -3.83 -21.01 12.41
C VAL A 316 -5.15 -21.61 12.90
N ILE A 317 -5.51 -22.77 12.34
CA ILE A 317 -6.50 -23.68 12.92
C ILE A 317 -5.72 -24.78 13.65
N GLY A 318 -5.56 -24.59 14.96
CA GLY A 318 -4.75 -25.43 15.81
C GLY A 318 -4.83 -25.00 17.28
N THR A 319 -3.96 -25.54 18.11
CA THR A 319 -3.82 -25.21 19.53
C THR A 319 -2.88 -24.00 19.71
N LYS A 320 -2.89 -23.39 20.89
CA LYS A 320 -1.97 -22.30 21.24
C LYS A 320 -0.51 -22.78 21.26
N ASN A 321 -0.27 -23.97 21.80
CA ASN A 321 1.08 -24.57 21.84
C ASN A 321 1.65 -24.79 20.43
N GLU A 322 0.81 -25.22 19.47
CA GLU A 322 1.24 -25.31 18.06
C GLU A 322 1.62 -23.94 17.51
N CYS A 323 0.91 -22.85 17.88
CA CYS A 323 1.27 -21.49 17.47
C CYS A 323 2.60 -21.03 18.10
N GLU A 324 2.87 -21.40 19.35
CA GLU A 324 4.15 -21.13 20.02
C GLU A 324 5.31 -21.85 19.32
N THR A 325 5.10 -23.11 18.93
CA THR A 325 6.07 -23.87 18.12
C THR A 325 6.31 -23.20 16.75
N ILE A 326 5.24 -22.84 16.04
CA ILE A 326 5.35 -22.13 14.75
C ILE A 326 6.16 -20.84 14.91
N LYS A 327 5.86 -20.04 15.94
CA LYS A 327 6.59 -18.78 16.23
C LYS A 327 8.08 -19.06 16.50
N ALA A 328 8.41 -20.09 17.26
CA ALA A 328 9.79 -20.48 17.56
C ALA A 328 10.54 -20.90 16.29
N ASP A 329 9.94 -21.76 15.46
CA ASP A 329 10.52 -22.24 14.20
C ASP A 329 10.77 -21.11 13.21
N ILE A 330 9.81 -20.17 13.07
CA ILE A 330 9.97 -18.97 12.25
C ILE A 330 11.13 -18.11 12.76
N THR A 331 11.19 -17.87 14.07
CA THR A 331 12.26 -17.07 14.69
C THR A 331 13.62 -17.70 14.41
N LYS A 332 13.74 -19.01 14.55
CA LYS A 332 14.95 -19.76 14.24
C LYS A 332 15.34 -19.66 12.77
N PHE A 333 14.37 -19.85 11.85
CA PHE A 333 14.61 -19.73 10.41
C PHE A 333 15.10 -18.33 10.04
N MET A 334 14.44 -17.27 10.55
CA MET A 334 14.82 -15.88 10.30
C MET A 334 16.25 -15.61 10.77
N GLN A 335 16.63 -16.09 11.95
CA GLN A 335 17.95 -15.89 12.51
C GLN A 335 19.03 -16.67 11.77
N GLU A 336 18.82 -17.97 11.52
CA GLU A 336 19.83 -18.87 10.95
C GLU A 336 20.00 -18.68 9.42
N LYS A 337 18.93 -18.49 8.68
CA LYS A 337 18.95 -18.44 7.21
C LYS A 337 18.98 -17.03 6.66
N LEU A 338 18.34 -16.08 7.33
CA LEU A 338 18.22 -14.71 6.87
C LEU A 338 18.96 -13.71 7.76
N ARG A 339 19.57 -14.13 8.86
CA ARG A 339 20.26 -13.24 9.82
C ARG A 339 19.39 -12.04 10.25
N LEU A 340 18.10 -12.28 10.38
CA LEU A 340 17.11 -11.28 10.79
C LEU A 340 16.58 -11.58 12.18
N GLU A 341 16.30 -10.54 12.94
CA GLU A 341 15.72 -10.63 14.28
C GLU A 341 14.23 -10.29 14.24
N MET A 342 13.39 -11.16 14.85
CA MET A 342 11.97 -10.88 15.03
C MET A 342 11.75 -9.88 16.17
N SER A 343 10.85 -8.93 15.99
CA SER A 343 10.45 -8.02 17.08
C SER A 343 9.61 -8.77 18.12
N GLN A 344 10.20 -9.07 19.28
CA GLN A 344 9.51 -9.81 20.34
C GLN A 344 8.27 -9.06 20.87
N GLU A 345 8.35 -7.73 20.95
CA GLU A 345 7.25 -6.87 21.43
C GLU A 345 6.04 -6.85 20.49
N LYS A 346 6.26 -7.02 19.19
CA LYS A 346 5.23 -6.93 18.16
C LYS A 346 4.83 -8.28 17.58
N THR A 347 5.62 -9.33 17.83
CA THR A 347 5.27 -10.67 17.38
C THR A 347 4.38 -11.34 18.43
N LEU A 348 3.06 -11.19 18.22
CA LEU A 348 2.03 -11.61 19.15
C LEU A 348 1.28 -12.83 18.65
N ILE A 349 0.84 -13.68 19.60
CA ILE A 349 -0.13 -14.76 19.34
C ILE A 349 -1.47 -14.32 19.90
N THR A 350 -2.37 -13.93 19.01
CA THR A 350 -3.67 -13.34 19.35
C THR A 350 -4.78 -14.37 19.07
N ASN A 351 -5.72 -14.53 20.00
CA ASN A 351 -6.91 -15.35 19.73
C ASN A 351 -7.70 -14.70 18.58
N ALA A 352 -8.16 -15.49 17.62
CA ALA A 352 -8.84 -14.96 16.45
C ALA A 352 -10.22 -14.32 16.75
N GLN A 353 -10.76 -14.46 17.96
CA GLN A 353 -11.94 -13.71 18.41
C GLN A 353 -11.59 -12.32 18.93
N ASP A 354 -10.36 -12.15 19.42
CA ASP A 354 -9.76 -10.86 19.71
C ASP A 354 -9.23 -10.24 18.41
N SER A 355 -8.94 -8.94 18.40
CA SER A 355 -8.49 -8.30 17.16
C SER A 355 -6.97 -8.31 17.02
N ALA A 356 -6.46 -8.91 15.94
CA ALA A 356 -5.10 -8.72 15.46
C ALA A 356 -5.00 -7.42 14.64
N LYS A 357 -3.84 -6.77 14.65
CA LYS A 357 -3.61 -5.53 13.88
C LYS A 357 -2.75 -5.82 12.65
N PHE A 358 -3.27 -5.56 11.46
CA PHE A 358 -2.54 -5.70 10.22
C PHE A 358 -2.93 -4.60 9.22
N LEU A 359 -1.94 -3.92 8.65
CA LEU A 359 -2.13 -2.83 7.69
C LEU A 359 -3.15 -1.77 8.14
N GLY A 360 -3.15 -1.42 9.41
CA GLY A 360 -4.05 -0.41 9.97
C GLY A 360 -5.51 -0.85 10.15
N TYR A 361 -5.82 -2.11 9.94
CA TYR A 361 -7.09 -2.74 10.24
C TYR A 361 -7.00 -3.58 11.51
N GLU A 362 -8.12 -3.71 12.20
CA GLU A 362 -8.37 -4.74 13.21
C GLU A 362 -9.02 -5.94 12.53
N ILE A 363 -8.42 -7.11 12.71
CA ILE A 363 -8.80 -8.36 12.03
C ILE A 363 -9.20 -9.38 13.06
N TYR A 364 -10.40 -9.90 12.96
CA TYR A 364 -10.89 -10.98 13.82
C TYR A 364 -11.79 -11.95 13.05
N VAL A 365 -11.95 -13.16 13.60
CA VAL A 365 -12.85 -14.18 13.05
C VAL A 365 -14.18 -14.11 13.76
N ARG A 366 -15.25 -13.90 12.99
CA ARG A 366 -16.60 -13.79 13.54
C ARG A 366 -17.02 -15.08 14.22
N LYS A 367 -17.47 -14.96 15.47
CA LYS A 367 -18.15 -15.99 16.24
C LYS A 367 -19.40 -15.37 16.85
N ASP A 368 -20.52 -15.54 16.17
CA ASP A 368 -21.79 -14.95 16.56
C ASP A 368 -22.88 -16.02 16.41
N TYR A 369 -23.65 -16.22 17.45
CA TYR A 369 -24.78 -17.17 17.47
C TYR A 369 -26.11 -16.51 17.11
N ALA A 370 -26.12 -15.22 16.73
CA ALA A 370 -27.31 -14.53 16.28
C ALA A 370 -27.91 -15.18 15.03
N THR A 371 -29.22 -15.13 14.95
CA THR A 371 -29.97 -15.68 13.82
C THR A 371 -30.47 -14.56 12.91
N LYS A 372 -30.62 -14.86 11.64
CA LYS A 372 -31.15 -13.98 10.61
C LYS A 372 -32.31 -14.68 9.88
N ARG A 373 -33.38 -13.94 9.61
CA ARG A 373 -34.45 -14.40 8.68
C ARG A 373 -34.02 -14.07 7.25
N ASN A 374 -34.08 -15.04 6.37
CA ASN A 374 -33.95 -14.84 4.94
C ASN A 374 -35.26 -14.25 4.33
N SER A 375 -35.21 -13.81 3.07
CA SER A 375 -36.36 -13.36 2.31
C SER A 375 -37.53 -14.37 2.30
N ASN A 376 -37.22 -15.67 2.38
CA ASN A 376 -38.19 -16.77 2.43
C ASN A 376 -38.70 -17.07 3.86
N GLY A 377 -38.50 -16.19 4.83
CA GLY A 377 -38.93 -16.38 6.23
C GLY A 377 -38.12 -17.39 7.04
N THR A 378 -37.22 -18.15 6.44
CA THR A 378 -36.43 -19.19 7.12
C THR A 378 -35.38 -18.54 8.05
N VAL A 379 -35.36 -18.98 9.31
CA VAL A 379 -34.37 -18.54 10.28
C VAL A 379 -33.09 -19.34 10.09
N ARG A 380 -32.00 -18.64 9.88
CA ARG A 380 -30.64 -19.23 9.75
C ARG A 380 -29.67 -18.51 10.68
N ARG A 381 -28.62 -19.21 11.12
CA ARG A 381 -27.49 -18.57 11.79
C ARG A 381 -26.75 -17.65 10.83
N TYR A 382 -26.12 -16.61 11.38
CA TYR A 382 -25.03 -15.96 10.67
C TYR A 382 -23.93 -16.96 10.42
N PHE A 383 -23.25 -16.80 9.28
CA PHE A 383 -22.09 -17.65 8.97
C PHE A 383 -20.95 -17.28 9.93
N ASN A 384 -20.57 -18.25 10.78
CA ASN A 384 -19.41 -18.13 11.66
C ASN A 384 -18.14 -18.54 10.93
N GLY A 385 -17.00 -17.97 11.38
CA GLY A 385 -15.71 -18.30 10.83
C GLY A 385 -15.22 -17.34 9.76
N ASN A 386 -16.04 -16.38 9.29
CA ASN A 386 -15.58 -15.34 8.37
C ASN A 386 -14.62 -14.37 9.05
N VAL A 387 -13.57 -14.01 8.32
CA VAL A 387 -12.66 -12.93 8.70
C VAL A 387 -13.37 -11.58 8.53
N ILE A 388 -13.33 -10.77 9.57
CA ILE A 388 -13.87 -9.41 9.60
C ILE A 388 -12.72 -8.42 9.59
N LEU A 389 -12.78 -7.47 8.67
CA LEU A 389 -11.90 -6.29 8.64
C LEU A 389 -12.63 -5.12 9.30
N HIS A 390 -12.06 -4.56 10.34
CA HIS A 390 -12.69 -3.50 11.12
C HIS A 390 -11.78 -2.26 11.20
N VAL A 391 -12.37 -1.09 11.11
CA VAL A 391 -11.69 0.19 11.37
C VAL A 391 -11.93 0.56 12.81
N SER A 392 -10.88 0.60 13.61
CA SER A 392 -11.01 0.92 15.04
C SER A 392 -11.35 2.39 15.27
N ARG A 393 -12.00 2.63 16.41
CA ARG A 393 -12.30 4.00 16.87
C ARG A 393 -11.03 4.82 17.08
N GLU A 394 -9.95 4.17 17.50
CA GLU A 394 -8.64 4.79 17.71
C GLU A 394 -8.03 5.31 16.40
N VAL A 395 -8.10 4.53 15.32
CA VAL A 395 -7.62 4.94 14.01
C VAL A 395 -8.38 6.18 13.50
N ILE A 396 -9.72 6.18 13.65
CA ILE A 396 -10.55 7.32 13.26
C ILE A 396 -10.18 8.55 14.11
N LYS A 397 -10.06 8.40 15.43
CA LYS A 397 -9.66 9.45 16.36
C LYS A 397 -8.32 10.08 15.98
N ASN A 398 -7.30 9.26 15.84
CA ASN A 398 -5.95 9.70 15.52
C ASN A 398 -5.89 10.41 14.17
N LYS A 399 -6.64 9.93 13.17
CA LYS A 399 -6.73 10.60 11.86
C LYS A 399 -7.38 11.98 11.98
N LEU A 400 -8.52 12.10 12.67
CA LEU A 400 -9.21 13.38 12.85
C LEU A 400 -8.38 14.39 13.64
N LEU A 401 -7.63 13.93 14.66
CA LEU A 401 -6.69 14.77 15.40
C LEU A 401 -5.53 15.23 14.50
N SER A 402 -4.93 14.33 13.73
CA SER A 402 -3.84 14.67 12.80
C SER A 402 -4.25 15.64 11.69
N LEU A 403 -5.53 15.64 11.33
CA LEU A 403 -6.12 16.59 10.38
C LEU A 403 -6.59 17.90 11.07
N GLU A 404 -6.41 18.05 12.37
CA GLU A 404 -6.92 19.16 13.16
C GLU A 404 -8.44 19.42 13.00
N ALA A 405 -9.19 18.39 12.59
CA ALA A 405 -10.62 18.51 12.34
C ALA A 405 -11.48 18.40 13.60
N MET A 406 -10.89 17.92 14.71
CA MET A 406 -11.60 17.76 15.97
C MET A 406 -10.74 18.08 17.20
N LYS A 407 -11.41 18.24 18.33
CA LYS A 407 -10.84 18.21 19.67
C LYS A 407 -11.60 17.20 20.54
N VAL A 408 -10.90 16.59 21.46
CA VAL A 408 -11.47 15.69 22.47
C VAL A 408 -11.84 16.51 23.71
N VAL A 409 -13.05 16.36 24.18
CA VAL A 409 -13.56 17.03 25.38
C VAL A 409 -14.16 15.96 26.30
N THR A 410 -13.82 16.01 27.59
CA THR A 410 -14.45 15.15 28.60
C THR A 410 -15.73 15.80 29.08
N LYS A 411 -16.88 15.16 28.87
CA LYS A 411 -18.17 15.57 29.39
C LYS A 411 -18.75 14.43 30.24
N HIS A 412 -19.11 14.74 31.48
CA HIS A 412 -19.64 13.73 32.43
C HIS A 412 -18.77 12.46 32.50
N GLY A 413 -17.45 12.61 32.57
CA GLY A 413 -16.50 11.50 32.63
C GLY A 413 -16.33 10.70 31.33
N LYS A 414 -17.04 11.06 30.24
CA LYS A 414 -16.96 10.38 28.93
C LYS A 414 -16.26 11.24 27.88
N GLU A 415 -15.41 10.60 27.11
CA GLU A 415 -14.74 11.21 25.95
C GLU A 415 -15.75 11.54 24.84
N THR A 416 -15.86 12.82 24.51
CA THR A 416 -16.73 13.34 23.45
C THR A 416 -15.89 14.01 22.37
N TRP A 417 -16.16 13.68 21.13
CA TRP A 417 -15.49 14.26 19.96
C TRP A 417 -16.25 15.48 19.47
N VAL A 418 -15.57 16.60 19.40
CA VAL A 418 -16.15 17.88 18.97
C VAL A 418 -15.39 18.38 17.75
N SER A 419 -16.10 18.66 16.65
CA SER A 419 -15.51 19.24 15.43
C SER A 419 -14.86 20.60 15.71
N LYS A 420 -13.68 20.86 15.13
CA LYS A 420 -12.89 22.09 15.22
C LYS A 420 -12.76 22.71 13.82
N GLY A 421 -12.89 24.03 13.69
CA GLY A 421 -12.52 24.75 12.47
C GLY A 421 -10.99 24.79 12.31
N ARG A 422 -10.51 24.79 11.06
CA ARG A 422 -9.09 24.80 10.72
C ARG A 422 -8.66 26.23 10.39
N THR A 423 -8.16 26.95 11.35
CA THR A 423 -7.79 28.38 11.21
C THR A 423 -6.70 28.60 10.16
N TYR A 424 -5.78 27.69 10.01
CA TYR A 424 -4.69 27.78 9.01
C TYR A 424 -5.17 27.73 7.54
N MET A 425 -6.46 27.43 7.30
CA MET A 425 -7.04 27.37 5.95
C MET A 425 -7.88 28.60 5.59
N ILE A 426 -8.08 29.54 6.50
CA ILE A 426 -9.01 30.66 6.28
C ILE A 426 -8.56 31.60 5.14
N ASP A 427 -7.27 31.66 4.85
CA ASP A 427 -6.72 32.47 3.75
C ASP A 427 -6.96 31.84 2.37
N ASN A 428 -7.19 30.52 2.30
CA ASN A 428 -7.48 29.84 1.04
C ASN A 428 -8.87 30.20 0.52
N GLU A 429 -9.08 30.12 -0.81
CA GLU A 429 -10.39 30.29 -1.40
C GLU A 429 -11.41 29.26 -0.88
N ALA A 430 -12.69 29.66 -0.76
CA ALA A 430 -13.73 28.80 -0.18
C ALA A 430 -13.87 27.45 -0.93
N HIS A 431 -13.73 27.45 -2.25
CA HIS A 431 -13.77 26.23 -3.06
C HIS A 431 -12.52 25.35 -2.88
N GLU A 432 -11.36 25.92 -2.57
CA GLU A 432 -10.13 25.19 -2.26
C GLU A 432 -10.24 24.51 -0.90
N ILE A 433 -10.81 25.19 0.10
CA ILE A 433 -11.11 24.59 1.42
C ILE A 433 -11.97 23.34 1.23
N VAL A 434 -13.09 23.42 0.50
CA VAL A 434 -13.95 22.27 0.23
C VAL A 434 -13.20 21.18 -0.54
N SER A 435 -12.36 21.53 -1.51
CA SER A 435 -11.55 20.56 -2.27
C SER A 435 -10.57 19.80 -1.39
N GLN A 436 -9.92 20.48 -0.42
CA GLN A 436 -9.00 19.85 0.51
C GLN A 436 -9.73 18.83 1.42
N PHE A 437 -10.86 19.23 2.01
CA PHE A 437 -11.68 18.33 2.81
C PHE A 437 -12.16 17.11 2.00
N ASN A 438 -12.60 17.32 0.76
CA ASN A 438 -13.01 16.22 -0.12
C ASN A 438 -11.86 15.25 -0.40
N THR A 439 -10.66 15.76 -0.67
CA THR A 439 -9.47 14.92 -0.92
C THR A 439 -9.11 14.08 0.30
N GLU A 440 -9.14 14.66 1.49
CA GLU A 440 -8.86 13.96 2.74
C GLU A 440 -9.92 12.90 3.07
N ILE A 441 -11.20 13.21 2.85
CA ILE A 441 -12.30 12.27 3.04
C ILE A 441 -12.17 11.09 2.07
N ARG A 442 -11.97 11.36 0.77
CA ARG A 442 -11.79 10.32 -0.24
C ARG A 442 -10.57 9.44 0.07
N GLY A 443 -9.44 10.03 0.43
CA GLY A 443 -8.23 9.29 0.77
C GLY A 443 -8.44 8.34 1.94
N PHE A 444 -9.06 8.80 3.02
CA PHE A 444 -9.36 7.98 4.18
C PHE A 444 -10.41 6.90 3.86
N TYR A 445 -11.52 7.27 3.22
CA TYR A 445 -12.56 6.32 2.86
C TYR A 445 -12.07 5.30 1.83
N ASN A 446 -11.34 5.67 0.79
CA ASN A 446 -10.83 4.73 -0.20
C ASN A 446 -9.97 3.65 0.46
N TYR A 447 -9.08 4.03 1.39
CA TYR A 447 -8.27 3.05 2.12
C TYR A 447 -9.12 2.10 2.96
N TYR A 448 -10.14 2.59 3.66
CA TYR A 448 -10.97 1.79 4.58
C TYR A 448 -12.30 1.31 3.96
N SER A 449 -12.51 1.50 2.67
CA SER A 449 -13.77 1.17 1.98
C SER A 449 -14.13 -0.31 1.99
N ILE A 450 -13.14 -1.22 2.08
CA ILE A 450 -13.36 -2.67 2.14
C ILE A 450 -13.70 -3.17 3.55
N ALA A 451 -13.57 -2.33 4.57
CA ALA A 451 -13.90 -2.70 5.95
C ALA A 451 -15.37 -3.08 6.11
N ASN A 452 -15.64 -4.05 6.98
CA ASN A 452 -17.01 -4.49 7.26
C ASN A 452 -17.86 -3.39 7.90
N ASN A 453 -17.22 -2.45 8.62
CA ASN A 453 -17.86 -1.28 9.23
C ASN A 453 -17.66 0.03 8.43
N ALA A 454 -17.30 -0.02 7.14
CA ALA A 454 -17.06 1.18 6.33
C ALA A 454 -18.22 2.17 6.35
N SER A 455 -19.47 1.69 6.31
CA SER A 455 -20.67 2.54 6.37
C SER A 455 -20.77 3.36 7.66
N ALA A 456 -20.21 2.89 8.77
CA ALA A 456 -20.20 3.63 10.04
C ALA A 456 -19.26 4.85 10.01
N LEU A 457 -18.34 4.93 9.04
CA LEU A 457 -17.45 6.09 8.86
C LEU A 457 -18.24 7.38 8.60
N GLY A 458 -19.40 7.30 7.95
CA GLY A 458 -20.26 8.46 7.72
C GLY A 458 -20.71 9.15 8.99
N ARG A 459 -21.10 8.37 10.02
CA ARG A 459 -21.58 8.90 11.31
C ARG A 459 -20.46 9.41 12.21
N SER A 460 -19.27 8.81 12.13
CA SER A 460 -18.11 9.18 12.96
C SER A 460 -17.19 10.17 12.22
N PHE A 461 -16.41 9.68 11.29
CA PHE A 461 -15.43 10.46 10.53
C PHE A 461 -16.09 11.55 9.64
N GLY A 462 -17.05 11.14 8.80
CA GLY A 462 -17.69 12.04 7.83
C GLY A 462 -18.44 13.19 8.49
N CYS A 463 -19.16 12.91 9.60
CA CYS A 463 -19.87 13.94 10.36
C CYS A 463 -18.90 14.98 10.93
N ILE A 464 -17.81 14.55 11.58
CA ILE A 464 -16.81 15.47 12.14
C ILE A 464 -16.15 16.32 11.05
N MET A 465 -15.75 15.71 9.93
CA MET A 465 -15.16 16.41 8.79
C MET A 465 -16.11 17.45 8.21
N LYS A 466 -17.38 17.11 8.03
CA LYS A 466 -18.43 18.02 7.55
C LYS A 466 -18.57 19.26 8.44
N PHE A 467 -18.72 19.05 9.74
CA PHE A 467 -18.86 20.18 10.67
C PHE A 467 -17.55 20.95 10.86
N SER A 468 -16.39 20.32 10.73
CA SER A 468 -15.11 21.00 10.72
C SER A 468 -15.00 21.95 9.52
N MET A 469 -15.38 21.50 8.33
CA MET A 469 -15.42 22.33 7.13
C MET A 469 -16.37 23.51 7.28
N TYR A 470 -17.59 23.30 7.79
CA TYR A 470 -18.53 24.39 8.07
C TYR A 470 -17.95 25.44 9.01
N LYS A 471 -17.30 25.00 10.10
CA LYS A 471 -16.66 25.90 11.06
C LYS A 471 -15.49 26.67 10.47
N THR A 472 -14.71 26.03 9.58
CA THR A 472 -13.61 26.70 8.86
C THR A 472 -14.14 27.81 7.97
N LEU A 473 -15.20 27.55 7.19
CA LEU A 473 -15.84 28.56 6.35
C LEU A 473 -16.54 29.64 7.16
N ALA A 474 -17.13 29.29 8.31
CA ALA A 474 -17.74 30.27 9.22
C ALA A 474 -16.71 31.26 9.78
N GLN A 475 -15.53 30.77 10.14
CA GLN A 475 -14.40 31.60 10.56
C GLN A 475 -13.90 32.50 9.41
N LYS A 476 -13.69 31.94 8.20
CA LYS A 476 -13.27 32.70 7.01
C LYS A 476 -14.23 33.85 6.68
N LEU A 477 -15.53 33.58 6.73
CA LEU A 477 -16.57 34.51 6.30
C LEU A 477 -17.12 35.40 7.43
N ASN A 478 -16.60 35.22 8.64
CA ASN A 478 -17.07 35.89 9.87
C ASN A 478 -18.60 35.82 10.04
N MET A 479 -19.15 34.62 9.91
CA MET A 479 -20.59 34.39 10.04
C MET A 479 -20.90 33.07 10.78
N SER A 480 -22.15 32.91 11.23
CA SER A 480 -22.55 31.67 11.90
C SER A 480 -22.55 30.47 10.95
N VAL A 481 -22.32 29.27 11.49
CA VAL A 481 -22.37 28.02 10.70
C VAL A 481 -23.70 27.85 9.95
N ARG A 482 -24.82 28.27 10.57
CA ARG A 482 -26.15 28.21 9.94
C ARG A 482 -26.19 29.07 8.68
N LYS A 483 -25.71 30.33 8.75
CA LYS A 483 -25.66 31.23 7.60
C LYS A 483 -24.73 30.70 6.49
N VAL A 484 -23.62 30.04 6.84
CA VAL A 484 -22.73 29.37 5.84
C VAL A 484 -23.45 28.26 5.10
N ILE A 485 -24.19 27.42 5.81
CA ILE A 485 -24.96 26.32 5.22
C ILE A 485 -26.05 26.87 4.29
N GLU A 486 -26.79 27.89 4.71
CA GLU A 486 -27.82 28.55 3.91
C GLU A 486 -27.23 29.19 2.65
N ARG A 487 -26.12 29.91 2.76
CA ARG A 487 -25.43 30.60 1.65
C ARG A 487 -24.97 29.66 0.53
N TYR A 488 -24.47 28.48 0.89
CA TYR A 488 -23.89 27.53 -0.06
C TYR A 488 -24.78 26.31 -0.35
N ARG A 489 -26.04 26.36 0.06
CA ARG A 489 -27.01 25.30 -0.23
C ARG A 489 -27.50 25.45 -1.68
N LYS A 490 -27.28 24.40 -2.48
CA LYS A 490 -27.77 24.28 -3.85
C LYS A 490 -28.26 22.85 -4.08
N ASP A 491 -29.51 22.66 -4.55
CA ASP A 491 -30.09 21.35 -4.87
C ASP A 491 -29.89 20.29 -3.76
N ASN A 492 -30.16 20.68 -2.51
CA ASN A 492 -29.91 19.89 -1.29
C ASN A 492 -28.45 19.50 -1.02
N LEU A 493 -27.52 20.01 -1.81
CA LEU A 493 -26.08 19.81 -1.63
C LEU A 493 -25.41 21.07 -1.07
N PHE A 494 -24.25 20.90 -0.45
CA PHE A 494 -23.38 22.02 -0.10
C PHE A 494 -22.41 22.27 -1.24
N ALA A 495 -22.54 23.39 -1.96
CA ALA A 495 -21.83 23.68 -3.19
C ALA A 495 -21.31 25.12 -3.20
N VAL A 496 -19.99 25.27 -3.25
CA VAL A 496 -19.32 26.58 -3.26
C VAL A 496 -19.04 26.99 -4.72
N PRO A 497 -19.52 28.16 -5.18
CA PRO A 497 -19.22 28.64 -6.52
C PRO A 497 -17.77 29.11 -6.63
N PHE A 498 -17.17 28.95 -7.78
CA PHE A 498 -15.87 29.50 -8.16
C PHE A 498 -15.83 29.76 -9.68
N VAL A 499 -15.05 30.70 -10.09
CA VAL A 499 -14.83 31.01 -11.53
C VAL A 499 -13.61 30.22 -12.00
N ASN A 500 -13.75 29.44 -13.06
CA ASN A 500 -12.64 28.75 -13.68
C ASN A 500 -11.78 29.73 -14.53
N LYS A 501 -10.64 29.26 -15.02
CA LYS A 501 -9.74 30.07 -15.86
C LYS A 501 -10.37 30.57 -17.17
N GLY A 502 -11.45 29.94 -17.63
CA GLY A 502 -12.21 30.31 -18.79
C GLY A 502 -13.36 31.30 -18.51
N GLY A 503 -13.46 31.85 -17.28
CA GLY A 503 -14.52 32.78 -16.89
C GLY A 503 -15.87 32.15 -16.54
N GLU A 504 -16.00 30.82 -16.60
CA GLU A 504 -17.24 30.11 -16.30
C GLU A 504 -17.39 29.88 -14.78
N THR A 505 -18.60 30.10 -14.26
CA THR A 505 -18.93 29.80 -12.87
C THR A 505 -19.17 28.28 -12.71
N LYS A 506 -18.31 27.63 -11.94
CA LYS A 506 -18.43 26.20 -11.55
C LYS A 506 -18.71 26.07 -10.07
N TYR A 507 -19.17 24.88 -9.64
CA TYR A 507 -19.51 24.61 -8.26
C TYR A 507 -18.64 23.49 -7.70
N ARG A 508 -18.02 23.72 -6.53
CA ARG A 508 -17.32 22.69 -5.78
C ARG A 508 -18.27 22.10 -4.75
N VAL A 509 -18.81 20.92 -5.02
CA VAL A 509 -19.68 20.18 -4.11
C VAL A 509 -18.86 19.53 -3.01
N PHE A 510 -19.34 19.61 -1.76
CA PHE A 510 -18.77 18.83 -0.66
C PHE A 510 -19.10 17.36 -0.84
N TYR A 511 -18.19 16.50 -0.38
CA TYR A 511 -18.28 15.04 -0.52
C TYR A 511 -19.68 14.48 -0.18
N ASN A 512 -20.31 13.82 -1.13
CA ASN A 512 -21.66 13.29 -1.07
C ASN A 512 -21.79 11.85 -1.63
N GLU A 513 -20.66 11.20 -1.93
CA GLU A 513 -20.60 9.86 -2.55
C GLU A 513 -20.95 8.73 -1.56
N GLY A 514 -21.14 9.05 -0.27
CA GLY A 514 -21.45 8.09 0.78
C GLY A 514 -20.25 7.27 1.26
N TYR A 515 -20.53 6.29 2.13
CA TYR A 515 -19.51 5.45 2.77
C TYR A 515 -19.89 3.95 2.67
N ALA A 516 -20.49 3.55 1.56
CA ALA A 516 -20.86 2.16 1.35
C ALA A 516 -19.63 1.25 1.35
N ARG A 517 -19.76 0.03 1.88
CA ARG A 517 -18.68 -0.95 1.80
C ARG A 517 -18.46 -1.35 0.34
N LYS A 518 -17.21 -1.28 -0.12
CA LYS A 518 -16.81 -1.80 -1.44
C LYS A 518 -16.45 -3.29 -1.30
N THR A 519 -16.97 -4.12 -2.19
CA THR A 519 -16.67 -5.55 -2.24
C THR A 519 -15.53 -5.85 -3.21
N ASP A 520 -15.41 -5.04 -4.26
CA ASP A 520 -14.36 -5.15 -5.25
C ASP A 520 -13.15 -4.31 -4.84
N CYS A 521 -11.98 -4.94 -4.88
CA CYS A 521 -10.72 -4.25 -4.63
C CYS A 521 -10.33 -3.48 -5.89
N GLU A 522 -10.87 -2.29 -6.06
CA GLU A 522 -10.16 -1.31 -6.85
C GLU A 522 -8.89 -0.99 -6.09
N THR A 523 -7.76 -1.35 -6.67
CA THR A 523 -6.44 -1.08 -6.12
C THR A 523 -6.33 0.44 -5.92
N ALA A 524 -5.99 0.86 -4.71
CA ALA A 524 -5.74 2.27 -4.45
C ALA A 524 -4.58 2.74 -5.33
N PRO A 525 -4.72 3.79 -6.14
CA PRO A 525 -3.66 4.25 -7.05
C PRO A 525 -2.33 4.56 -6.36
N SER A 526 -2.37 4.85 -5.06
CA SER A 526 -1.18 5.15 -4.25
C SER A 526 -0.30 3.94 -3.96
N ASP A 527 -0.86 2.72 -4.03
CA ASP A 527 -0.16 1.48 -3.68
C ASP A 527 0.30 0.70 -4.93
N ASN A 528 -0.20 1.05 -6.10
CA ASN A 528 0.13 0.36 -7.33
C ASN A 528 1.45 0.85 -7.90
N LEU A 529 2.39 -0.06 -8.04
CA LEU A 529 3.56 0.17 -8.87
C LEU A 529 3.14 0.14 -10.36
N PRO A 530 3.80 0.94 -11.22
CA PRO A 530 3.54 0.90 -12.65
C PRO A 530 3.72 -0.52 -13.19
N TYR A 531 2.83 -0.95 -14.08
CA TYR A 531 3.00 -2.22 -14.77
C TYR A 531 4.27 -2.18 -15.63
N MET A 532 5.20 -3.11 -15.40
CA MET A 532 6.55 -3.05 -15.94
C MET A 532 6.62 -3.14 -17.47
N PHE A 533 5.66 -3.83 -18.09
CA PHE A 533 5.68 -4.09 -19.54
C PHE A 533 5.07 -2.97 -20.39
N LYS A 534 4.42 -1.98 -19.79
CA LYS A 534 3.96 -0.81 -20.54
C LYS A 534 5.05 0.25 -20.55
N THR A 535 5.63 0.44 -21.72
CA THR A 535 6.52 1.57 -21.97
C THR A 535 5.68 2.85 -21.99
N PRO A 536 5.97 3.86 -21.15
CA PRO A 536 5.30 5.15 -21.22
C PRO A 536 5.62 5.83 -22.58
N SER A 537 4.74 6.72 -23.02
CA SER A 537 5.06 7.62 -24.14
C SER A 537 6.35 8.38 -23.82
N LEU A 538 7.31 8.36 -24.74
CA LEU A 538 8.62 9.02 -24.58
C LEU A 538 8.58 10.51 -24.94
N SER A 539 7.46 11.18 -24.72
CA SER A 539 7.24 12.59 -25.10
C SER A 539 8.30 13.57 -24.58
N LEU A 540 8.90 13.29 -23.43
CA LEU A 540 10.03 14.08 -22.91
C LEU A 540 11.28 13.89 -23.76
N ILE A 541 11.58 12.66 -24.12
CA ILE A 541 12.76 12.31 -24.92
C ILE A 541 12.58 12.84 -26.36
N GLU A 542 11.40 12.70 -26.93
CA GLU A 542 11.07 13.27 -28.25
C GLU A 542 11.36 14.78 -28.29
N ARG A 543 10.98 15.50 -27.25
CA ARG A 543 11.25 16.93 -27.13
C ARG A 543 12.74 17.27 -26.99
N LEU A 544 13.53 16.44 -26.30
CA LEU A 544 14.99 16.57 -26.23
C LEU A 544 15.67 16.23 -27.56
N THR A 545 15.19 15.22 -28.27
CA THR A 545 15.77 14.77 -29.56
C THR A 545 15.51 15.76 -30.69
N THR A 546 14.48 16.61 -30.61
CA THR A 546 14.27 17.68 -31.60
C THR A 546 15.38 18.73 -31.58
N LYS A 547 16.18 18.76 -30.49
CA LYS A 547 17.28 19.72 -30.28
C LYS A 547 16.85 21.19 -30.50
N THR A 548 15.59 21.50 -30.27
CA THR A 548 15.03 22.85 -30.46
C THR A 548 14.65 23.47 -29.11
N CYS A 549 15.19 24.63 -28.82
CA CYS A 549 14.84 25.38 -27.62
C CYS A 549 13.38 25.82 -27.67
N GLU A 550 12.56 25.38 -26.74
CA GLU A 550 11.14 25.78 -26.67
C GLU A 550 10.96 27.24 -26.31
N LEU A 551 11.97 27.96 -25.78
CA LEU A 551 11.85 29.36 -25.40
C LEU A 551 12.24 30.31 -26.53
N CYS A 552 13.40 30.11 -27.16
CA CYS A 552 13.93 31.02 -28.21
C CYS A 552 13.91 30.43 -29.63
N GLY A 553 13.54 29.16 -29.82
CA GLY A 553 13.48 28.49 -31.11
C GLY A 553 14.84 28.11 -31.72
N LYS A 554 15.98 28.43 -31.10
CA LYS A 554 17.30 28.04 -31.59
C LYS A 554 17.46 26.53 -31.62
N HIS A 555 18.13 26.00 -32.66
CA HIS A 555 18.49 24.60 -32.80
C HIS A 555 19.91 24.38 -32.24
N GLY A 556 20.14 23.28 -31.52
CA GLY A 556 21.43 22.96 -30.94
C GLY A 556 21.31 22.07 -29.71
N GLU A 557 22.32 22.09 -28.86
CA GLU A 557 22.29 21.37 -27.60
C GLU A 557 21.24 21.96 -26.65
N VAL A 558 20.41 21.10 -26.10
CA VAL A 558 19.32 21.48 -25.21
C VAL A 558 19.31 20.64 -23.93
N VAL A 559 18.82 21.24 -22.87
CA VAL A 559 18.59 20.59 -21.58
C VAL A 559 17.14 20.73 -21.16
N MET A 560 16.67 19.84 -20.32
CA MET A 560 15.34 19.88 -19.75
C MET A 560 15.37 20.68 -18.46
N HIS A 561 14.76 21.87 -18.45
CA HIS A 561 14.51 22.61 -17.22
C HIS A 561 13.28 22.05 -16.49
N HIS A 562 13.42 21.79 -15.19
CA HIS A 562 12.38 21.26 -14.32
C HIS A 562 12.01 22.23 -13.19
N VAL A 563 10.73 22.28 -12.85
CA VAL A 563 10.25 22.97 -11.64
C VAL A 563 9.55 21.97 -10.70
N ARG A 564 9.73 22.18 -9.41
CA ARG A 564 9.14 21.30 -8.38
C ARG A 564 7.61 21.30 -8.45
N THR A 565 7.00 22.47 -8.60
CA THR A 565 5.56 22.64 -8.75
C THR A 565 5.23 23.90 -9.52
N LEU A 566 4.20 23.84 -10.39
CA LEU A 566 3.70 25.00 -11.11
C LEU A 566 3.10 26.09 -10.19
N LYS A 567 2.72 25.74 -8.96
CA LYS A 567 2.16 26.70 -7.99
C LYS A 567 3.19 27.73 -7.52
N GLU A 568 4.48 27.42 -7.60
CA GLU A 568 5.56 28.32 -7.22
C GLU A 568 5.82 29.41 -8.28
N LEU A 569 5.36 29.18 -9.52
CA LEU A 569 5.54 30.10 -10.64
C LEU A 569 4.54 31.25 -10.56
N LYS A 570 5.07 32.47 -10.59
CA LYS A 570 4.26 33.72 -10.51
C LYS A 570 3.91 34.31 -11.87
N GLY A 571 4.41 33.75 -12.98
CA GLY A 571 4.18 34.25 -14.33
C GLY A 571 4.90 35.55 -14.64
N LYS A 572 5.93 35.93 -13.88
CA LYS A 572 6.69 37.15 -14.07
C LYS A 572 7.55 37.14 -15.34
N ASN A 573 8.19 36.00 -15.58
CA ASN A 573 9.10 35.78 -16.69
C ASN A 573 8.44 35.03 -17.85
N ASP A 574 8.98 35.13 -19.07
CA ASP A 574 8.45 34.45 -20.26
C ASP A 574 8.45 32.93 -20.11
N TRP A 575 9.48 32.36 -19.51
CA TRP A 575 9.56 30.93 -19.28
C TRP A 575 8.51 30.45 -18.28
N GLU A 576 8.24 31.21 -17.21
CA GLU A 576 7.17 30.89 -16.25
C GLU A 576 5.80 30.92 -16.93
N ARG A 577 5.54 32.02 -17.71
CA ARG A 577 4.29 32.15 -18.48
C ARG A 577 4.09 30.98 -19.42
N LYS A 578 5.15 30.58 -20.14
CA LYS A 578 5.10 29.46 -21.07
C LYS A 578 4.80 28.13 -20.34
N MET A 579 5.47 27.82 -19.23
CA MET A 579 5.22 26.61 -18.43
C MET A 579 3.80 26.59 -17.84
N LEU A 580 3.32 27.74 -17.35
CA LEU A 580 1.95 27.90 -16.84
C LEU A 580 0.91 27.71 -17.94
N TYR A 581 1.13 28.34 -19.12
CA TYR A 581 0.25 28.21 -20.30
C TYR A 581 0.15 26.74 -20.76
N MET A 582 1.29 26.07 -20.88
CA MET A 582 1.36 24.67 -21.32
C MET A 582 0.96 23.66 -20.23
N HIS A 583 0.74 24.10 -18.99
CA HIS A 583 0.51 23.23 -17.82
C HIS A 583 1.57 22.15 -17.64
N ARG A 584 2.84 22.45 -17.94
CA ARG A 584 3.95 21.51 -17.85
C ARG A 584 5.00 21.96 -16.82
N LYS A 585 5.51 20.99 -16.05
CA LYS A 585 6.63 21.22 -15.13
C LYS A 585 8.00 21.22 -15.80
N THR A 586 8.03 21.02 -17.13
CA THR A 586 9.27 20.86 -17.91
C THR A 586 9.30 21.79 -19.10
N LEU A 587 10.49 22.32 -19.41
CA LEU A 587 10.74 23.15 -20.58
C LEU A 587 12.08 22.76 -21.20
N VAL A 588 12.13 22.50 -22.51
CA VAL A 588 13.38 22.22 -23.23
C VAL A 588 14.03 23.54 -23.61
N VAL A 589 15.26 23.78 -23.15
CA VAL A 589 15.94 25.06 -23.33
C VAL A 589 17.41 24.89 -23.77
N CYS A 590 17.95 25.82 -24.56
CA CYS A 590 19.37 25.89 -24.85
C CYS A 590 20.15 26.44 -23.65
N ALA A 591 21.47 26.30 -23.67
CA ALA A 591 22.35 26.74 -22.59
C ALA A 591 22.16 28.23 -22.20
N GLU A 592 22.01 29.13 -23.20
CA GLU A 592 21.78 30.57 -22.95
C GLU A 592 20.47 30.83 -22.22
N CYS A 593 19.38 30.18 -22.66
CA CYS A 593 18.08 30.33 -22.03
C CYS A 593 18.06 29.69 -20.63
N ASN A 594 18.71 28.54 -20.45
CA ASN A 594 18.85 27.91 -19.13
C ASN A 594 19.60 28.82 -18.16
N ALA A 595 20.72 29.42 -18.58
CA ALA A 595 21.49 30.35 -17.75
C ALA A 595 20.65 31.58 -17.32
N LYS A 596 19.77 32.10 -18.19
CA LYS A 596 18.84 33.17 -17.84
C LYS A 596 17.82 32.69 -16.78
N ILE A 597 17.26 31.52 -16.93
CA ILE A 597 16.32 30.93 -15.96
C ILE A 597 16.98 30.78 -14.60
N GLN A 598 18.18 30.18 -14.56
CA GLN A 598 18.92 29.93 -13.31
C GLN A 598 19.28 31.24 -12.56
N ARG A 599 19.52 32.34 -13.28
CA ARG A 599 19.72 33.68 -12.67
C ARG A 599 18.45 34.25 -12.05
N CYS A 600 17.28 33.89 -12.58
CA CYS A 600 15.98 34.34 -12.05
C CYS A 600 15.52 33.52 -10.85
N VAL A 601 16.01 32.30 -10.70
CA VAL A 601 15.64 31.36 -9.62
C VAL A 601 16.52 31.54 -8.37
N LYS A 602 17.74 32.08 -8.53
CA LYS A 602 18.61 32.51 -7.42
C LYS A 602 18.16 33.87 -6.89
#